data_449131368237a3e121fb24b92819762d
#
_entry.id   449131368237a3e121fb24b92819762d
#
_cell.length_a   1.000
_cell.length_b   1.000
_cell.length_c   1.000
_cell.angle_alpha   90.00
_cell.angle_beta   90.00
_cell.angle_gamma   90.00
#
_symmetry.space_group_name_H-M   'P 1'
#
loop_
_entity.id
_entity.type
_entity.pdbx_description
1 polymer ?
#
loop_
_entity_poly.entity_id
_entity_poly.type
_entity_poly.pdbx_seq_one_letter_code
_entity_poly.pdbx_strand_id
1 'polypeptide(L)'
;MKKIISLFLLLCVLSAKAQQVEILVGGNWVEIPVQQTQSELKPGWKIVDYQMKSKLTHYLSGGHATQLADGNRPVFRVTPDEKEVLVDYVLVRLKASKYYRKMFKPLLIECNYTRLEPSAFDVKAENDSFICQPHQPLQPGEYILANLKQQPIGELQDLLVYPFCVGKE
;
A
#
# COMPACT_ATOMS: atom_id res chain seq x y z
N MET A 1 -18.87 52.59 -21.45
CA MET A 1 -18.52 51.31 -22.09
C MET A 1 -17.61 50.55 -21.14
N LYS A 2 -18.18 49.60 -20.38
CA LYS A 2 -17.42 48.77 -19.41
C LYS A 2 -16.85 47.59 -20.17
N LYS A 3 -15.52 47.54 -20.29
CA LYS A 3 -14.83 46.36 -20.83
C LYS A 3 -14.86 45.27 -19.78
N ILE A 4 -15.64 44.23 -20.02
CA ILE A 4 -15.64 42.97 -19.27
C ILE A 4 -14.37 42.24 -19.72
N ILE A 5 -13.34 42.29 -18.90
CA ILE A 5 -12.17 41.43 -19.04
C ILE A 5 -12.62 40.07 -18.54
N SER A 6 -12.99 39.20 -19.48
CA SER A 6 -13.22 37.78 -19.21
C SER A 6 -11.86 37.17 -18.90
N LEU A 7 -11.58 37.07 -17.60
CA LEU A 7 -10.44 36.31 -17.10
C LEU A 7 -10.77 34.82 -17.31
N PHE A 8 -10.40 34.33 -18.48
CA PHE A 8 -10.30 32.88 -18.69
C PHE A 8 -9.19 32.39 -17.75
N LEU A 9 -9.62 31.98 -16.55
CA LEU A 9 -8.80 31.20 -15.66
C LEU A 9 -8.60 29.87 -16.39
N LEU A 10 -7.53 29.81 -17.20
CA LEU A 10 -7.00 28.57 -17.72
C LEU A 10 -6.57 27.77 -16.48
N LEU A 11 -7.50 27.00 -15.93
CA LEU A 11 -7.16 25.91 -15.03
C LEU A 11 -6.33 24.93 -15.87
N CYS A 12 -5.03 25.22 -15.92
CA CYS A 12 -4.06 24.16 -16.11
C CYS A 12 -4.26 23.22 -14.93
N VAL A 13 -5.15 22.26 -15.09
CA VAL A 13 -5.10 21.04 -14.30
C VAL A 13 -3.75 20.44 -14.67
N LEU A 14 -2.70 20.88 -13.96
CA LEU A 14 -1.49 20.10 -13.83
C LEU A 14 -2.02 18.81 -13.21
N SER A 15 -2.25 17.83 -14.06
CA SER A 15 -2.45 16.45 -13.66
C SER A 15 -1.14 16.06 -13.00
N ALA A 16 -0.96 16.43 -11.73
CA ALA A 16 0.01 15.78 -10.90
C ALA A 16 -0.33 14.30 -11.08
N LYS A 17 0.57 13.55 -11.72
CA LYS A 17 0.41 12.11 -11.84
C LYS A 17 0.37 11.59 -10.42
N ALA A 18 -0.85 11.41 -9.91
CA ALA A 18 -1.02 10.85 -8.60
C ALA A 18 -0.52 9.41 -8.65
N GLN A 19 0.19 9.02 -7.63
CA GLN A 19 0.56 7.64 -7.39
C GLN A 19 -0.67 6.75 -7.60
N GLN A 20 -0.56 5.77 -8.49
CA GLN A 20 -1.66 4.88 -8.84
C GLN A 20 -1.20 3.44 -8.75
N VAL A 21 -2.01 2.59 -8.12
CA VAL A 21 -1.79 1.14 -8.08
C VAL A 21 -3.04 0.46 -8.61
N GLU A 22 -2.84 -0.37 -9.61
CA GLU A 22 -3.89 -1.17 -10.23
C GLU A 22 -3.56 -2.65 -10.12
N ILE A 23 -4.58 -3.47 -10.17
CA ILE A 23 -4.47 -4.94 -10.19
C ILE A 23 -5.21 -5.49 -11.41
N LEU A 24 -4.65 -6.51 -12.03
CA LEU A 24 -5.29 -7.19 -13.16
C LEU A 24 -6.36 -8.16 -12.66
N VAL A 25 -7.62 -7.96 -13.08
CA VAL A 25 -8.75 -8.82 -12.72
C VAL A 25 -9.58 -9.12 -13.96
N GLY A 26 -9.73 -10.38 -14.31
CA GLY A 26 -10.48 -10.80 -15.49
C GLY A 26 -9.97 -10.19 -16.81
N GLY A 27 -8.66 -9.91 -16.90
CA GLY A 27 -8.04 -9.27 -18.06
C GLY A 27 -8.15 -7.74 -18.11
N ASN A 28 -8.74 -7.10 -17.11
CA ASN A 28 -8.88 -5.65 -17.00
C ASN A 28 -8.06 -5.09 -15.85
N TRP A 29 -7.47 -3.91 -16.05
CA TRP A 29 -6.83 -3.18 -14.97
C TRP A 29 -7.89 -2.50 -14.09
N VAL A 30 -7.85 -2.77 -12.80
CA VAL A 30 -8.76 -2.22 -11.80
C VAL A 30 -7.93 -1.47 -10.77
N GLU A 31 -8.24 -0.20 -10.56
CA GLU A 31 -7.57 0.61 -9.55
C GLU A 31 -7.86 0.08 -8.14
N ILE A 32 -6.82 -0.07 -7.35
CA ILE A 32 -6.96 -0.39 -5.92
C ILE A 32 -7.17 0.92 -5.17
N PRO A 33 -8.34 1.13 -4.55
CA PRO A 33 -8.61 2.37 -3.85
C PRO A 33 -7.65 2.54 -2.67
N VAL A 34 -7.04 3.72 -2.58
CA VAL A 34 -6.17 4.06 -1.45
C VAL A 34 -6.99 4.10 -0.16
N GLN A 35 -6.43 3.55 0.92
CA GLN A 35 -6.99 3.63 2.26
C GLN A 35 -5.95 4.18 3.24
N GLN A 36 -6.42 4.91 4.24
CA GLN A 36 -5.60 5.40 5.32
C GLN A 36 -5.65 4.41 6.49
N THR A 37 -4.48 4.04 7.01
CA THR A 37 -4.42 3.23 8.24
C THR A 37 -4.70 4.11 9.46
N GLN A 38 -5.00 3.47 10.58
CA GLN A 38 -5.00 4.08 11.89
C GLN A 38 -3.83 3.51 12.69
N SER A 39 -3.15 4.36 13.44
CA SER A 39 -1.97 3.99 14.22
C SER A 39 -2.30 3.94 15.71
N GLU A 40 -1.87 2.89 16.38
CA GLU A 40 -2.00 2.73 17.84
C GLU A 40 -0.65 2.42 18.45
N LEU A 41 -0.20 3.27 19.37
CA LEU A 41 0.99 3.04 20.18
C LEU A 41 0.57 2.49 21.55
N LYS A 42 0.88 1.22 21.80
CA LYS A 42 0.79 0.65 23.14
C LYS A 42 2.10 0.90 23.86
N PRO A 43 2.10 1.72 24.94
CA PRO A 43 3.33 1.96 25.70
C PRO A 43 3.85 0.67 26.30
N GLY A 44 5.16 0.54 26.33
CA GLY A 44 5.84 -0.52 27.08
C GLY A 44 5.71 -0.29 28.59
N TRP A 45 5.89 -1.34 29.36
CA TRP A 45 5.91 -1.28 30.83
C TRP A 45 7.04 -2.11 31.40
N LYS A 46 7.44 -1.77 32.61
CA LYS A 46 8.52 -2.46 33.32
C LYS A 46 7.99 -2.94 34.69
N ILE A 47 8.15 -4.23 34.95
CA ILE A 47 7.93 -4.80 36.30
C ILE A 47 9.22 -5.50 36.70
N VAL A 48 9.84 -5.00 37.76
CA VAL A 48 11.10 -5.51 38.32
C VAL A 48 12.16 -5.66 37.20
N ASP A 49 12.53 -6.85 36.81
CA ASP A 49 13.56 -7.11 35.75
C ASP A 49 12.98 -7.41 34.40
N TYR A 50 11.65 -7.34 34.22
CA TYR A 50 10.98 -7.58 32.94
C TYR A 50 10.51 -6.29 32.31
N GLN A 51 11.02 -6.02 31.11
CA GLN A 51 10.68 -4.83 30.31
C GLN A 51 9.95 -5.20 29.04
N MET A 52 8.69 -4.79 28.89
CA MET A 52 7.99 -4.81 27.62
C MET A 52 8.26 -3.52 26.83
N LYS A 53 8.73 -3.68 25.60
CA LYS A 53 8.93 -2.56 24.67
C LYS A 53 7.60 -2.01 24.21
N SER A 54 7.55 -0.71 23.94
CA SER A 54 6.41 -0.07 23.28
C SER A 54 6.12 -0.75 21.94
N LYS A 55 4.86 -0.90 21.61
CA LYS A 55 4.41 -1.56 20.38
C LYS A 55 3.54 -0.61 19.57
N LEU A 56 4.04 -0.21 18.41
CA LEU A 56 3.26 0.48 17.40
C LEU A 56 2.52 -0.55 16.52
N THR A 57 1.27 -0.28 16.20
CA THR A 57 0.46 -1.13 15.32
C THR A 57 -0.32 -0.23 14.37
N HIS A 58 -0.25 -0.52 13.08
CA HIS A 58 -1.14 0.07 12.07
C HIS A 58 -2.26 -0.92 11.76
N TYR A 59 -3.47 -0.42 11.58
CA TYR A 59 -4.61 -1.23 11.21
C TYR A 59 -5.54 -0.50 10.24
N LEU A 60 -6.25 -1.28 9.44
CA LEU A 60 -7.30 -0.83 8.56
C LEU A 60 -8.65 -1.22 9.14
N SER A 61 -9.61 -0.34 9.05
CA SER A 61 -11.01 -0.66 9.37
C SER A 61 -11.58 -1.71 8.40
N GLY A 62 -12.53 -2.50 8.87
CA GLY A 62 -13.11 -3.60 8.12
C GLY A 62 -12.25 -4.87 8.11
N GLY A 63 -12.92 -6.02 8.07
CA GLY A 63 -12.26 -7.33 8.09
C GLY A 63 -11.63 -7.74 6.77
N HIS A 64 -12.12 -7.17 5.64
CA HIS A 64 -11.72 -7.57 4.30
C HIS A 64 -11.48 -6.36 3.40
N ALA A 65 -10.56 -6.48 2.45
CA ALA A 65 -10.42 -5.56 1.35
C ALA A 65 -11.58 -5.72 0.36
N THR A 66 -11.97 -4.63 -0.28
CA THR A 66 -13.00 -4.66 -1.33
C THR A 66 -12.46 -5.22 -2.63
N GLN A 67 -11.15 -5.07 -2.86
CA GLN A 67 -10.50 -5.54 -4.07
C GLN A 67 -10.02 -6.98 -3.90
N LEU A 68 -10.56 -7.89 -4.73
CA LEU A 68 -10.13 -9.29 -4.81
C LEU A 68 -9.12 -9.45 -5.95
N ALA A 69 -8.02 -10.12 -5.67
CA ALA A 69 -7.05 -10.53 -6.67
C ALA A 69 -7.57 -11.71 -7.50
N ASP A 70 -7.19 -11.75 -8.77
CA ASP A 70 -7.45 -12.87 -9.65
C ASP A 70 -6.35 -13.91 -9.48
N GLY A 71 -6.66 -14.97 -8.75
CA GLY A 71 -5.71 -16.03 -8.40
C GLY A 71 -4.69 -15.64 -7.33
N ASN A 72 -3.71 -16.51 -7.13
CA ASN A 72 -2.70 -16.40 -6.06
C ASN A 72 -1.38 -15.74 -6.51
N ARG A 73 -1.23 -15.41 -7.78
CA ARG A 73 -0.13 -14.61 -8.33
C ARG A 73 -0.65 -13.34 -9.00
N PRO A 74 -1.14 -12.37 -8.20
CA PRO A 74 -1.72 -11.14 -8.74
C PRO A 74 -0.70 -10.36 -9.55
N VAL A 75 -1.17 -9.72 -10.62
CA VAL A 75 -0.37 -8.82 -11.44
C VAL A 75 -0.76 -7.40 -11.07
N PHE A 76 0.23 -6.59 -10.72
CA PHE A 76 0.04 -5.18 -10.37
C PHE A 76 0.61 -4.27 -11.46
N ARG A 77 -0.03 -3.14 -11.67
CA ARG A 77 0.56 -2.00 -12.37
C ARG A 77 0.74 -0.88 -11.37
N VAL A 78 1.99 -0.48 -11.16
CA VAL A 78 2.36 0.58 -10.24
C VAL A 78 2.86 1.77 -11.08
N THR A 79 2.20 2.91 -10.94
CA THR A 79 2.62 4.19 -11.53
C THR A 79 3.15 5.06 -10.40
N PRO A 80 4.47 5.13 -10.20
CA PRO A 80 5.08 5.96 -9.16
C PRO A 80 4.89 7.44 -9.46
N ASP A 81 4.92 8.27 -8.42
CA ASP A 81 5.10 9.71 -8.59
C ASP A 81 6.53 10.01 -9.08
N GLU A 82 6.77 11.20 -9.64
CA GLU A 82 8.03 11.60 -10.32
C GLU A 82 9.30 11.39 -9.47
N LYS A 83 9.18 11.35 -8.16
CA LYS A 83 10.32 11.21 -7.22
C LYS A 83 10.47 9.82 -6.62
N GLU A 84 9.68 8.87 -7.06
CA GLU A 84 9.60 7.54 -6.47
C GLU A 84 10.20 6.49 -7.40
N VAL A 85 10.67 5.43 -6.80
CA VAL A 85 11.16 4.24 -7.51
C VAL A 85 10.40 3.00 -7.03
N LEU A 86 10.32 2.00 -7.88
CA LEU A 86 9.55 0.80 -7.59
C LEU A 86 9.96 0.09 -6.29
N VAL A 87 11.25 0.11 -5.94
CA VAL A 87 11.75 -0.51 -4.71
C VAL A 87 11.30 0.19 -3.42
N ASP A 88 10.71 1.38 -3.52
CA ASP A 88 10.08 2.04 -2.38
C ASP A 88 8.75 1.37 -2.00
N TYR A 89 8.17 0.59 -2.93
CA TYR A 89 6.93 -0.13 -2.69
C TYR A 89 7.17 -1.49 -2.05
N VAL A 90 6.31 -1.83 -1.11
CA VAL A 90 6.37 -3.10 -0.39
C VAL A 90 5.02 -3.78 -0.37
N LEU A 91 5.06 -5.11 -0.45
CA LEU A 91 3.92 -5.98 -0.20
C LEU A 91 3.95 -6.45 1.24
N VAL A 92 2.86 -6.26 1.96
CA VAL A 92 2.71 -6.69 3.36
C VAL A 92 1.48 -7.55 3.52
N ARG A 93 1.63 -8.72 4.16
CA ARG A 93 0.49 -9.54 4.56
C ARG A 93 -0.07 -9.04 5.89
N LEU A 94 -1.40 -8.91 5.96
CA LEU A 94 -2.10 -8.46 7.15
C LEU A 94 -2.66 -9.63 7.95
N LYS A 95 -2.81 -9.44 9.24
CA LYS A 95 -3.62 -10.33 10.06
C LYS A 95 -5.04 -9.77 10.12
N ALA A 96 -5.96 -10.45 9.46
CA ALA A 96 -7.37 -10.09 9.44
C ALA A 96 -8.11 -10.59 10.67
N SER A 97 -9.10 -9.83 11.10
CA SER A 97 -10.14 -10.21 12.07
C SER A 97 -11.49 -9.75 11.54
N LYS A 98 -12.60 -10.04 12.21
CA LYS A 98 -13.95 -9.65 11.79
C LYS A 98 -14.09 -8.13 11.55
N TYR A 99 -13.38 -7.29 12.31
CA TYR A 99 -13.60 -5.84 12.32
C TYR A 99 -12.43 -5.02 11.79
N TYR A 100 -11.22 -5.61 11.69
CA TYR A 100 -10.02 -4.90 11.28
C TYR A 100 -8.95 -5.83 10.73
N ARG A 101 -8.04 -5.27 9.96
CA ARG A 101 -6.84 -5.90 9.42
C ARG A 101 -5.62 -5.24 10.04
N LYS A 102 -4.75 -6.01 10.66
CA LYS A 102 -3.55 -5.50 11.35
C LYS A 102 -2.29 -5.77 10.55
N MET A 103 -1.46 -4.75 10.49
CA MET A 103 -0.05 -4.88 10.18
C MET A 103 0.71 -5.16 11.47
N PHE A 104 1.39 -6.29 11.56
CA PHE A 104 2.23 -6.58 12.72
C PHE A 104 3.57 -5.89 12.61
N LYS A 105 3.90 -5.08 13.63
CA LYS A 105 5.18 -4.44 13.90
C LYS A 105 5.79 -3.70 12.71
N PRO A 106 5.62 -2.40 12.64
CA PRO A 106 6.24 -1.56 11.63
C PRO A 106 7.72 -1.24 11.89
N LEU A 107 8.37 -1.86 12.86
CA LEU A 107 9.83 -1.80 12.93
C LEU A 107 10.37 -2.59 11.74
N LEU A 108 11.13 -1.94 10.88
CA LEU A 108 11.77 -2.46 9.65
C LEU A 108 12.47 -3.82 9.80
N ILE A 109 12.73 -4.26 11.03
CA ILE A 109 13.42 -5.50 11.38
C ILE A 109 12.44 -6.67 11.64
N GLU A 110 11.15 -6.40 11.84
CA GLU A 110 10.19 -7.42 12.31
C GLU A 110 8.89 -7.52 11.47
N CYS A 111 8.71 -6.68 10.46
CA CYS A 111 7.63 -6.86 9.47
C CYS A 111 8.10 -7.79 8.36
N ASN A 112 7.36 -8.85 8.13
CA ASN A 112 7.49 -9.64 6.92
C ASN A 112 6.90 -8.84 5.76
N TYR A 113 7.67 -7.92 5.20
CA TYR A 113 7.33 -7.26 3.95
C TYR A 113 8.26 -7.73 2.83
N THR A 114 7.77 -7.68 1.61
CA THR A 114 8.54 -7.99 0.42
C THR A 114 8.58 -6.74 -0.45
N ARG A 115 9.78 -6.26 -0.81
CA ARG A 115 9.94 -5.14 -1.74
C ARG A 115 9.55 -5.57 -3.15
N LEU A 116 8.99 -4.64 -3.92
CA LEU A 116 8.71 -4.85 -5.33
C LEU A 116 10.03 -4.71 -6.12
N GLU A 117 10.85 -5.72 -6.05
CA GLU A 117 12.16 -5.78 -6.68
C GLU A 117 12.36 -7.08 -7.47
N PRO A 118 13.29 -7.12 -8.44
CA PRO A 118 13.48 -8.29 -9.29
C PRO A 118 13.87 -9.59 -8.56
N SER A 119 14.29 -9.50 -7.30
CA SER A 119 14.59 -10.69 -6.48
C SER A 119 13.31 -11.46 -6.05
N ALA A 120 12.17 -10.77 -5.96
CA ALA A 120 10.92 -11.33 -5.48
C ALA A 120 9.75 -11.23 -6.49
N PHE A 121 9.90 -10.39 -7.51
CA PHE A 121 8.89 -10.12 -8.51
C PHE A 121 9.44 -10.16 -9.93
N ASP A 122 8.64 -10.67 -10.86
CA ASP A 122 8.82 -10.40 -12.27
C ASP A 122 8.44 -8.93 -12.50
N VAL A 123 9.41 -8.11 -12.89
CA VAL A 123 9.23 -6.66 -13.08
C VAL A 123 9.45 -6.30 -14.53
N LYS A 124 8.47 -5.63 -15.15
CA LYS A 124 8.56 -5.09 -16.50
C LYS A 124 8.20 -3.61 -16.48
N ALA A 125 9.10 -2.77 -16.98
CA ALA A 125 8.78 -1.35 -17.20
C ALA A 125 7.87 -1.21 -18.43
N GLU A 126 6.85 -0.40 -18.30
CA GLU A 126 5.89 -0.07 -19.38
C GLU A 126 5.52 1.41 -19.31
N ASN A 127 6.09 2.20 -20.21
CA ASN A 127 5.98 3.67 -20.18
C ASN A 127 6.41 4.25 -18.81
N ASP A 128 5.49 4.92 -18.12
CA ASP A 128 5.70 5.54 -16.81
C ASP A 128 5.31 4.60 -15.64
N SER A 129 5.03 3.33 -15.92
CA SER A 129 4.52 2.34 -14.96
C SER A 129 5.40 1.11 -14.92
N PHE A 130 5.22 0.32 -13.87
CA PHE A 130 5.85 -0.99 -13.72
C PHE A 130 4.79 -2.07 -13.57
N ILE A 131 4.89 -3.13 -14.38
CA ILE A 131 4.09 -4.33 -14.22
C ILE A 131 4.87 -5.29 -13.32
N CYS A 132 4.25 -5.70 -12.23
CA CYS A 132 4.89 -6.53 -11.20
C CYS A 132 4.04 -7.76 -10.90
N GLN A 133 4.67 -8.94 -10.89
CA GLN A 133 4.04 -10.20 -10.51
C GLN A 133 4.93 -10.94 -9.52
N PRO A 134 4.44 -11.41 -8.36
CA PRO A 134 5.27 -12.14 -7.41
C PRO A 134 5.77 -13.46 -8.00
N HIS A 135 7.04 -13.80 -7.78
CA HIS A 135 7.61 -15.09 -8.21
C HIS A 135 6.91 -16.27 -7.54
N GLN A 136 6.60 -16.12 -6.26
CA GLN A 136 5.94 -17.15 -5.48
C GLN A 136 4.44 -16.86 -5.33
N PRO A 137 3.58 -17.89 -5.38
CA PRO A 137 2.17 -17.73 -5.07
C PRO A 137 1.95 -17.15 -3.68
N LEU A 138 1.09 -16.14 -3.58
CA LEU A 138 0.67 -15.59 -2.31
C LEU A 138 -0.29 -16.55 -1.61
N GLN A 139 -0.15 -16.67 -0.29
CA GLN A 139 -1.11 -17.42 0.51
C GLN A 139 -2.45 -16.68 0.56
N PRO A 140 -3.60 -17.37 0.62
CA PRO A 140 -4.88 -16.72 0.84
C PRO A 140 -4.85 -15.77 2.06
N GLY A 141 -5.42 -14.59 1.91
CA GLY A 141 -5.43 -13.59 2.99
C GLY A 141 -5.50 -12.15 2.53
N GLU A 142 -5.36 -11.26 3.48
CA GLU A 142 -5.41 -9.82 3.29
C GLU A 142 -3.99 -9.25 3.11
N TYR A 143 -3.85 -8.33 2.18
CA TYR A 143 -2.57 -7.73 1.81
C TYR A 143 -2.72 -6.23 1.60
N ILE A 144 -1.59 -5.52 1.65
CA ILE A 144 -1.45 -4.15 1.20
C ILE A 144 -0.20 -4.00 0.34
N LEU A 145 -0.28 -3.09 -0.62
CA LEU A 145 0.90 -2.40 -1.14
C LEU A 145 1.02 -1.06 -0.42
N ALA A 146 2.23 -0.69 -0.03
CA ALA A 146 2.53 0.58 0.63
C ALA A 146 3.82 1.17 0.08
N ASN A 147 3.91 2.50 0.02
CA ASN A 147 5.13 3.21 -0.34
C ASN A 147 5.88 3.63 0.93
N LEU A 148 7.09 3.12 1.11
CA LEU A 148 7.91 3.40 2.29
C LEU A 148 8.62 4.77 2.24
N LYS A 149 8.82 5.34 1.06
CA LYS A 149 9.54 6.60 0.92
C LYS A 149 8.70 7.79 1.39
N GLN A 150 7.44 7.80 1.04
CA GLN A 150 6.52 8.86 1.47
C GLN A 150 6.13 8.73 2.94
N GLN A 151 6.05 7.50 3.42
CA GLN A 151 5.50 7.17 4.72
C GLN A 151 6.29 6.03 5.36
N PRO A 152 7.41 6.34 6.02
CA PRO A 152 8.23 5.32 6.64
C PRO A 152 7.43 4.55 7.68
N ILE A 153 7.33 3.23 7.48
CA ILE A 153 6.71 2.32 8.43
C ILE A 153 7.49 2.40 9.74
N GLY A 154 6.80 2.60 10.85
CA GLY A 154 7.42 2.66 12.18
C GLY A 154 7.28 4.00 12.86
N GLU A 155 6.77 4.99 12.18
CA GLU A 155 6.40 6.27 12.77
C GLU A 155 4.95 6.25 13.25
N LEU A 156 4.64 7.07 14.26
CA LEU A 156 3.27 7.24 14.76
C LEU A 156 2.51 8.19 13.80
N GLN A 157 2.29 7.73 12.60
CA GLN A 157 1.48 8.43 11.61
C GLN A 157 0.66 7.41 10.81
N ASP A 158 -0.46 7.86 10.30
CA ASP A 158 -1.31 7.03 9.46
C ASP A 158 -0.71 6.87 8.07
N LEU A 159 -0.73 5.67 7.54
CA LEU A 159 -0.17 5.32 6.24
C LEU A 159 -1.26 5.30 5.18
N LEU A 160 -0.94 5.75 3.97
CA LEU A 160 -1.75 5.51 2.78
C LEU A 160 -1.31 4.18 2.16
N VAL A 161 -2.26 3.29 1.98
CA VAL A 161 -1.99 1.93 1.50
C VAL A 161 -3.03 1.48 0.49
N TYR A 162 -2.68 0.49 -0.32
CA TYR A 162 -3.53 -0.11 -1.35
C TYR A 162 -3.90 -1.54 -0.94
N PRO A 163 -5.07 -1.72 -0.29
CA PRO A 163 -5.47 -3.02 0.23
C PRO A 163 -6.13 -3.89 -0.83
N PHE A 164 -5.78 -5.17 -0.82
CA PHE A 164 -6.43 -6.21 -1.61
C PHE A 164 -6.46 -7.53 -0.86
N CYS A 165 -7.27 -8.48 -1.32
CA CYS A 165 -7.28 -9.83 -0.77
C CYS A 165 -6.99 -10.87 -1.85
N VAL A 166 -6.37 -11.97 -1.43
CA VAL A 166 -6.16 -13.18 -2.21
C VAL A 166 -7.14 -14.22 -1.70
N GLY A 167 -8.03 -14.72 -2.58
CA GLY A 167 -9.02 -15.72 -2.23
C GLY A 167 -8.39 -17.10 -1.94
N LYS A 168 -9.19 -17.99 -1.40
CA LYS A 168 -8.89 -19.42 -1.41
C LYS A 168 -9.27 -19.94 -2.79
N GLU A 169 -8.35 -20.67 -3.42
CA GLU A 169 -8.65 -21.48 -4.60
C GLU A 169 -9.65 -22.57 -4.25
#